data_edabcdfe80297ebc872090fc4a207a35
#
_entry.id   edabcdfe80297ebc872090fc4a207a35
#
_cell.length_a   1.000
_cell.length_b   1.000
_cell.length_c   1.000
_cell.angle_alpha   90.00
_cell.angle_beta   90.00
_cell.angle_gamma   90.00
#
_symmetry.space_group_name_H-M   'P 1'
#
loop_
_entity.id
_entity.type
_entity.pdbx_description
1 polymer ?
#
loop_
_entity_poly.entity_id
_entity_poly.type
_entity_poly.pdbx_seq_one_letter_code
_entity_poly.pdbx_strand_id
1 'polypeptide(L)' 'MLTRVQQHALDRFAKSLLTLADDSLIDAYHQAWEDHRDARAEDSDNLDKACAESLATKKSMRGRFPDYQRRYKLRYP' A
#
# COMPACT_ATOMS: atom_id res chain seq x y z
N MET A 1 -11.85 1.51 12.76
CA MET A 1 -12.68 2.26 11.80
C MET A 1 -11.97 3.55 11.40
N LEU A 2 -11.92 3.86 10.12
CA LEU A 2 -11.22 5.06 9.64
C LEU A 2 -11.99 6.33 9.98
N THR A 3 -11.28 7.36 10.44
CA THR A 3 -11.86 8.69 10.62
C THR A 3 -12.05 9.35 9.25
N ARG A 4 -12.80 10.45 9.20
CA ARG A 4 -13.00 11.22 7.97
C ARG A 4 -11.65 11.73 7.42
N VAL A 5 -10.77 12.19 8.31
CA VAL A 5 -9.44 12.68 7.94
C VAL A 5 -8.60 11.54 7.35
N GLN A 6 -8.63 10.37 7.98
CA GLN A 6 -7.91 9.20 7.50
C GLN A 6 -8.45 8.73 6.15
N GLN A 7 -9.77 8.78 5.95
CA GLN A 7 -10.40 8.41 4.68
C GLN A 7 -9.96 9.36 3.55
N HIS A 8 -9.91 10.67 3.82
CA HIS A 8 -9.42 11.65 2.84
C HIS A 8 -7.95 11.39 2.48
N ALA A 9 -7.12 11.10 3.48
CA ALA A 9 -5.71 10.79 3.24
C ALA A 9 -5.56 9.53 2.39
N LEU A 10 -6.39 8.52 2.65
CA LEU A 10 -6.40 7.28 1.88
C LEU A 10 -6.82 7.53 0.43
N ASP A 11 -7.83 8.36 0.20
CA ASP A 11 -8.30 8.68 -1.15
C ASP A 11 -7.21 9.40 -1.94
N ARG A 12 -6.49 10.34 -1.32
CA ARG A 12 -5.35 11.02 -1.94
C ARG A 12 -4.24 10.03 -2.27
N PHE A 13 -3.96 9.14 -1.34
CA PHE A 13 -2.94 8.11 -1.52
C PHE A 13 -3.30 7.22 -2.71
N ALA A 14 -4.53 6.74 -2.79
CA ALA A 14 -4.99 5.89 -3.87
C ALA A 14 -4.86 6.60 -5.24
N LYS A 15 -5.19 7.89 -5.30
CA LYS A 15 -5.03 8.68 -6.53
C LYS A 15 -3.56 8.84 -6.92
N SER A 16 -2.67 9.04 -5.94
CA SER A 16 -1.24 9.19 -6.21
C SER A 16 -0.64 7.92 -6.82
N LEU A 17 -1.18 6.75 -6.48
CA LEU A 17 -0.69 5.48 -7.01
C LEU A 17 -0.90 5.38 -8.53
N LEU A 18 -1.91 6.07 -9.07
CA LEU A 18 -2.21 6.02 -10.51
C LEU A 18 -1.12 6.68 -11.36
N THR A 19 -0.34 7.58 -10.78
CA THR A 19 0.71 8.31 -11.48
C THR A 19 2.09 7.68 -11.34
N LEU A 20 2.21 6.64 -10.53
CA LEU A 20 3.50 5.99 -10.29
C LEU A 20 3.89 5.06 -11.44
N ALA A 21 5.19 5.01 -11.74
CA ALA A 21 5.75 3.98 -12.61
C ALA A 21 5.65 2.60 -11.93
N ASP A 22 5.77 1.52 -12.72
CA ASP A 22 5.60 0.16 -12.19
C ASP A 22 6.51 -0.14 -11.01
N ASP A 23 7.80 0.18 -11.12
CA ASP A 23 8.77 -0.06 -10.03
C ASP A 23 8.46 0.78 -8.80
N SER A 24 8.04 2.04 -9.01
CA SER A 24 7.64 2.91 -7.91
C SER A 24 6.40 2.39 -7.19
N LEU A 25 5.47 1.79 -7.94
CA LEU A 25 4.28 1.19 -7.35
C LEU A 25 4.64 -0.04 -6.51
N ILE A 26 5.58 -0.86 -6.97
CA ILE A 26 6.09 -1.99 -6.21
C ILE A 26 6.75 -1.52 -4.91
N ASP A 27 7.55 -0.44 -4.98
CA ASP A 27 8.17 0.15 -3.79
C ASP A 27 7.13 0.70 -2.82
N ALA A 28 6.08 1.33 -3.32
CA ALA A 28 4.99 1.83 -2.49
C ALA A 28 4.27 0.68 -1.78
N TYR A 29 4.07 -0.43 -2.46
CA TYR A 29 3.49 -1.63 -1.85
C TYR A 29 4.38 -2.19 -0.74
N HIS A 30 5.69 -2.28 -1.00
CA HIS A 30 6.64 -2.76 -0.01
C HIS A 30 6.62 -1.87 1.24
N GLN A 31 6.64 -0.56 1.05
CA GLN A 31 6.61 0.40 2.16
C GLN A 31 5.31 0.29 2.95
N ALA A 32 4.18 0.17 2.26
CA ALA A 32 2.88 0.03 2.91
C ALA A 32 2.79 -1.25 3.74
N TRP A 33 3.39 -2.33 3.26
CA TRP A 33 3.46 -3.59 4.00
C TRP A 33 4.31 -3.47 5.25
N GLU A 34 5.47 -2.81 5.16
CA GLU A 34 6.33 -2.58 6.32
C GLU A 34 5.63 -1.72 7.36
N ASP A 35 4.97 -0.65 6.93
CA ASP A 35 4.21 0.23 7.82
C ASP A 35 3.08 -0.53 8.51
N HIS A 36 2.38 -1.40 7.78
CA HIS A 36 1.32 -2.24 8.34
C HIS A 36 1.87 -3.21 9.37
N ARG A 37 3.00 -3.86 9.08
CA ARG A 37 3.65 -4.78 10.00
C ARG A 37 4.07 -4.07 11.29
N ASP A 38 4.70 -2.89 11.15
CA ASP A 38 5.16 -2.12 12.30
C ASP A 38 3.98 -1.61 13.14
N ALA A 39 2.93 -1.12 12.51
CA ALA A 39 1.73 -0.66 13.20
C ALA A 39 1.05 -1.80 13.97
N ARG A 40 1.05 -2.99 13.39
CA ARG A 40 0.48 -4.18 14.02
C ARG A 40 1.31 -4.62 15.22
N ALA A 41 2.64 -4.60 15.10
CA ALA A 41 3.55 -4.96 16.18
C ALA A 41 3.47 -3.99 17.35
N GLU A 42 3.25 -2.70 17.07
CA GLU A 42 3.16 -1.64 18.07
C GLU A 42 1.76 -1.44 18.62
N ASP A 43 0.77 -2.16 18.09
CA ASP A 43 -0.65 -1.97 18.41
C ASP A 43 -1.07 -0.51 18.23
N SER A 44 -0.67 0.06 17.09
CA SER A 44 -0.84 1.48 16.79
C SER A 44 -2.27 1.83 16.43
N ASP A 45 -2.70 3.07 16.78
CA ASP A 45 -4.00 3.61 16.36
C ASP A 45 -4.09 3.77 14.83
N ASN A 46 -2.95 3.75 14.13
CA ASN A 46 -2.88 3.87 12.68
C ASN A 46 -2.99 2.52 11.95
N LEU A 47 -3.27 1.42 12.69
CA LEU A 47 -3.32 0.08 12.09
C LEU A 47 -4.35 -0.01 10.96
N ASP A 48 -5.55 0.53 11.15
CA ASP A 48 -6.60 0.50 10.12
C ASP A 48 -6.17 1.24 8.86
N LYS A 49 -5.54 2.40 9.03
CA LYS A 49 -5.05 3.19 7.90
C LYS A 49 -3.92 2.45 7.17
N ALA A 50 -2.97 1.90 7.91
CA ALA A 50 -1.85 1.15 7.31
C ALA A 50 -2.34 -0.08 6.56
N CYS A 51 -3.31 -0.79 7.11
CA CYS A 51 -3.93 -1.94 6.45
C CYS A 51 -4.63 -1.52 5.15
N ALA A 52 -5.40 -0.43 5.19
CA ALA A 52 -6.10 0.09 4.02
C ALA A 52 -5.13 0.53 2.92
N GLU A 53 -4.02 1.16 3.29
CA GLU A 53 -2.99 1.58 2.32
C GLU A 53 -2.33 0.38 1.64
N SER A 54 -2.01 -0.68 2.39
CA SER A 54 -1.40 -1.88 1.83
C SER A 54 -2.36 -2.59 0.87
N LEU A 55 -3.66 -2.63 1.19
CA LEU A 55 -4.66 -3.21 0.30
C LEU A 55 -4.87 -2.37 -0.95
N ALA A 56 -4.82 -1.03 -0.84
CA ALA A 56 -4.95 -0.13 -1.98
C ALA A 56 -3.79 -0.31 -2.96
N THR A 57 -2.55 -0.40 -2.46
CA THR A 57 -1.38 -0.63 -3.31
C THR A 57 -1.44 -2.00 -3.99
N LYS A 58 -1.85 -3.03 -3.26
CA LYS A 58 -2.01 -4.38 -3.82
C LYS A 58 -3.05 -4.37 -4.95
N LYS A 59 -4.18 -3.73 -4.73
CA LYS A 59 -5.23 -3.61 -5.73
C LYS A 59 -4.75 -2.89 -6.98
N SER A 60 -4.00 -1.80 -6.81
CA SER A 60 -3.42 -1.05 -7.94
C SER A 60 -2.44 -1.90 -8.74
N MET A 61 -1.58 -2.67 -8.07
CA MET A 61 -0.65 -3.57 -8.75
C MET A 61 -1.37 -4.65 -9.53
N ARG A 62 -2.37 -5.30 -8.92
CA ARG A 62 -3.14 -6.36 -9.57
C ARG A 62 -3.86 -5.86 -10.81
N GLY A 63 -4.38 -4.64 -10.78
CA GLY A 63 -5.05 -4.04 -11.92
C GLY A 63 -4.09 -3.64 -13.03
N ARG A 64 -2.85 -3.30 -12.68
CA ARG A 64 -1.86 -2.83 -13.65
C ARG A 64 -1.06 -3.97 -14.26
N PHE A 65 -0.60 -4.94 -13.44
CA PHE A 65 0.15 -6.09 -13.94
C PHE A 65 -0.22 -7.35 -13.12
N PRO A 66 -0.80 -8.37 -13.79
CA PRO A 66 -1.24 -9.60 -13.09
C PRO A 66 -0.10 -10.39 -12.47
N ASP A 67 1.13 -10.22 -12.96
CA ASP A 67 2.30 -10.92 -12.44
C ASP A 67 3.01 -10.14 -11.32
N TYR A 68 2.26 -9.34 -10.57
CA TYR A 68 2.83 -8.46 -9.53
C TYR A 68 3.63 -9.22 -8.46
N GLN A 69 3.22 -10.45 -8.13
CA GLN A 69 3.92 -11.26 -7.13
C GLN A 69 5.33 -11.62 -7.60
N ARG A 70 5.46 -11.98 -8.88
CA ARG A 70 6.75 -12.30 -9.49
C ARG A 70 7.65 -11.07 -9.52
N ARG A 71 7.11 -9.94 -9.96
CA ARG A 71 7.86 -8.68 -10.03
C ARG A 71 8.31 -8.22 -8.64
N TYR A 72 7.46 -8.39 -7.65
CA TYR A 72 7.80 -8.05 -6.27
C TYR A 72 8.97 -8.91 -5.76
N LYS A 73 8.94 -10.21 -6.01
CA LYS A 73 10.02 -11.12 -5.59
C LYS A 73 11.35 -10.84 -6.29
N LEU A 74 11.30 -10.39 -7.54
CA LEU A 74 12.52 -10.03 -8.27
C LEU A 74 13.16 -8.77 -7.69
N ARG A 75 12.36 -7.84 -7.19
CA ARG A 75 12.84 -6.59 -6.64
C ARG A 75 13.21 -6.71 -5.17
N TYR A 76 12.48 -7.53 -4.42
CA TYR A 76 12.71 -7.78 -2.99
C TYR A 76 12.81 -9.29 -2.74
N PRO A 77 13.94 -9.88 -3.10
CA PRO A 77 14.15 -11.33 -2.95
C PRO A 77 14.22 -11.80 -1.49
#